data_32f80d8c6131eb0e58bff5923f7191b8
#
_entry.id   32f80d8c6131eb0e58bff5923f7191b8
#
_cell.length_a   1.000
_cell.length_b   1.000
_cell.length_c   1.000
_cell.angle_alpha   90.00
_cell.angle_beta   90.00
_cell.angle_gamma   90.00
#
_symmetry.space_group_name_H-M   'P 1'
#
loop_
_entity.id
_entity.type
_entity.pdbx_description
1 polymer ?
#
loop_
_entity_poly.entity_id
_entity_poly.type
_entity_poly.pdbx_seq_one_letter_code
_entity_poly.pdbx_strand_id
1 'polypeptide(L)'
;TEKDSFTASSITLVNNDPDGTSTYARFYNASHGFCTYIGDMQFSSNDGSIRVINTLPIEHYLYGVVPYEMSNRFPFESLKAQAVCARGYSAIKCFQNSKQTYDILDTANHQVYCGYASKYTRAISAVNETKGQVLANEGNIIEAFYTASNGGQTEITENVWKNNLPYVAQKNDLYDVMNPDSPQQKTFIPSEFNAETIKMMDGLLFSILQSKANDAAGDDVALLSTIIVKALDAIYDFPSRSYSKVDIVLMASDENKQVGQITVTIDFDELIFTEENDKGIFNIKRPKLLMRGAERGSLKVEGKDYEADGWFLTNRRYGHGIGLSQRGAQQRATSGQDYREILDFYYINTDLFTFESLEFAPALYVGEYNLSETGISHVELGVQVSEFLHNLSTKNGIISLISSKGQPKTQGIVGTGDFVRNVYGDGTTYSDLPIVVFGDISGDGQITDRDLDLLQWHLLSTRLLKGAYLSAADVNKDGHVDNNDALIIIWHINGKSQIS
;
A
#
# COMPACT_ATOMS: atom_id res chain seq x y z
N THR A 1 -1.92 28.10 35.20
CA THR A 1 -2.46 29.35 35.01
C THR A 1 -3.12 29.43 33.65
N GLU A 2 -4.11 29.82 33.32
CA GLU A 2 -4.93 30.02 32.42
C GLU A 2 -5.30 30.56 31.77
N LYS A 3 -5.79 30.73 31.13
CA LYS A 3 -6.42 31.05 30.76
C LYS A 3 -7.30 31.63 29.81
N ASP A 4 -7.22 31.49 28.46
CA ASP A 4 -8.19 31.92 27.47
C ASP A 4 -9.10 30.74 27.12
N SER A 5 -10.39 30.95 27.16
CA SER A 5 -11.39 29.97 26.70
C SER A 5 -12.10 30.53 25.46
N PHE A 6 -12.23 29.71 24.43
CA PHE A 6 -12.91 30.04 23.19
C PHE A 6 -14.11 29.12 22.99
N THR A 7 -15.17 29.64 22.38
CA THR A 7 -16.32 28.85 21.91
C THR A 7 -16.48 29.11 20.42
N ALA A 8 -16.22 28.10 19.62
CA ALA A 8 -16.37 28.16 18.16
C ALA A 8 -16.66 26.76 17.59
N SER A 9 -17.24 26.69 16.39
CA SER A 9 -17.41 25.42 15.68
C SER A 9 -16.08 24.85 15.11
N SER A 10 -15.11 25.72 14.91
CA SER A 10 -13.75 25.36 14.50
C SER A 10 -12.73 26.39 15.02
N ILE A 11 -11.55 25.90 15.41
CA ILE A 11 -10.43 26.71 15.86
C ILE A 11 -9.18 26.21 15.14
N THR A 12 -8.39 27.11 14.58
CA THR A 12 -7.08 26.79 13.98
C THR A 12 -5.97 27.47 14.77
N LEU A 13 -4.99 26.68 15.22
CA LEU A 13 -3.74 27.15 15.77
C LEU A 13 -2.71 27.16 14.63
N VAL A 14 -2.23 28.34 14.27
CA VAL A 14 -1.22 28.52 13.22
C VAL A 14 0.17 28.52 13.85
N ASN A 15 1.06 27.71 13.31
CA ASN A 15 2.44 27.66 13.73
C ASN A 15 3.25 28.73 12.99
N ASN A 16 3.72 29.74 13.72
CA ASN A 16 4.53 30.83 13.16
C ASN A 16 6.05 30.58 13.27
N ASP A 17 6.47 29.34 13.56
CA ASP A 17 7.86 28.96 13.67
C ASP A 17 8.48 28.76 12.28
N PRO A 18 9.49 29.55 11.87
CA PRO A 18 10.12 29.43 10.55
C PRO A 18 10.75 28.06 10.30
N ASP A 19 11.29 27.44 11.35
CA ASP A 19 11.92 26.11 11.28
C ASP A 19 10.91 24.98 11.46
N GLY A 20 9.68 25.30 11.89
CA GLY A 20 8.56 24.37 12.02
C GLY A 20 8.65 23.37 13.17
N THR A 21 9.75 23.35 13.94
CA THR A 21 10.00 22.33 14.97
C THR A 21 10.18 22.85 16.38
N SER A 22 10.27 24.17 16.60
CA SER A 22 10.50 24.80 17.91
C SER A 22 9.19 25.10 18.64
N THR A 23 8.09 25.34 17.91
CA THR A 23 6.75 25.57 18.45
C THR A 23 5.87 24.34 18.20
N TYR A 24 5.11 23.94 19.22
CA TYR A 24 4.30 22.73 19.15
C TYR A 24 3.04 22.81 20.01
N ALA A 25 2.03 22.04 19.58
CA ALA A 25 0.86 21.71 20.39
C ALA A 25 1.07 20.34 21.07
N ARG A 26 0.60 20.18 22.32
CA ARG A 26 0.64 18.91 23.03
C ARG A 26 -0.72 18.58 23.63
N PHE A 27 -1.25 17.43 23.28
CA PHE A 27 -2.52 16.94 23.82
C PHE A 27 -2.55 15.42 23.89
N TYR A 28 -3.57 14.90 24.55
CA TYR A 28 -3.80 13.48 24.70
C TYR A 28 -4.55 12.94 23.47
N ASN A 29 -3.95 12.00 22.76
CA ASN A 29 -4.56 11.22 21.70
C ASN A 29 -4.97 9.86 22.29
N ALA A 30 -6.22 9.43 22.07
CA ALA A 30 -6.75 8.20 22.66
C ALA A 30 -5.98 6.95 22.22
N SER A 31 -5.43 6.95 20.99
CA SER A 31 -4.68 5.82 20.42
C SER A 31 -3.21 5.80 20.83
N HIS A 32 -2.59 6.97 21.11
CA HIS A 32 -1.14 7.11 21.25
C HIS A 32 -0.70 7.76 22.56
N GLY A 33 -1.64 8.20 23.40
CA GLY A 33 -1.33 8.91 24.64
C GLY A 33 -0.97 10.39 24.40
N PHE A 34 -0.10 10.96 25.23
CA PHE A 34 0.37 12.34 25.06
C PHE A 34 1.36 12.48 23.90
N CYS A 35 0.92 13.09 22.82
CA CYS A 35 1.71 13.37 21.62
C CYS A 35 2.00 14.87 21.49
N THR A 36 3.11 15.18 20.85
CA THR A 36 3.54 16.55 20.54
C THR A 36 3.45 16.75 19.03
N TYR A 37 2.74 17.76 18.59
CA TYR A 37 2.49 18.02 17.17
C TYR A 37 3.12 19.37 16.77
N ILE A 38 3.87 19.37 15.69
CA ILE A 38 4.39 20.55 14.99
C ILE A 38 3.48 20.88 13.80
N GLY A 39 3.62 22.08 13.24
CA GLY A 39 2.74 22.55 12.16
C GLY A 39 1.41 23.11 12.69
N ASP A 40 0.49 23.38 11.78
CA ASP A 40 -0.82 23.94 12.09
C ASP A 40 -1.79 22.87 12.63
N MET A 41 -2.65 23.26 13.56
CA MET A 41 -3.63 22.38 14.17
C MET A 41 -5.03 22.94 14.04
N GLN A 42 -5.92 22.21 13.37
CA GLN A 42 -7.34 22.55 13.29
C GLN A 42 -8.16 21.62 14.18
N PHE A 43 -9.02 22.21 14.99
CA PHE A 43 -9.97 21.51 15.83
C PHE A 43 -11.38 21.90 15.36
N SER A 44 -12.23 20.93 15.04
CA SER A 44 -13.59 21.17 14.61
C SER A 44 -14.58 20.22 15.28
N SER A 45 -15.79 20.71 15.55
CA SER A 45 -16.88 19.89 16.05
C SER A 45 -17.36 18.92 14.96
N ASN A 46 -17.54 17.66 15.29
CA ASN A 46 -17.98 16.61 14.37
C ASN A 46 -18.87 15.61 15.12
N ASP A 47 -20.20 15.78 15.02
CA ASP A 47 -21.21 14.89 15.59
C ASP A 47 -20.94 14.46 17.06
N GLY A 48 -20.69 15.45 17.91
CA GLY A 48 -20.44 15.24 19.34
C GLY A 48 -19.01 14.83 19.70
N SER A 49 -18.12 14.73 18.71
CA SER A 49 -16.68 14.51 18.85
C SER A 49 -15.88 15.69 18.33
N ILE A 50 -14.58 15.71 18.60
CA ILE A 50 -13.65 16.72 18.06
C ILE A 50 -12.82 16.05 16.96
N ARG A 51 -12.91 16.57 15.73
CA ARG A 51 -11.98 16.24 14.67
C ARG A 51 -10.75 17.11 14.81
N VAL A 52 -9.58 16.48 14.78
CA VAL A 52 -8.28 17.17 14.83
C VAL A 52 -7.56 16.94 13.52
N ILE A 53 -7.11 18.01 12.85
CA ILE A 53 -6.31 17.94 11.63
C ILE A 53 -4.99 18.66 11.90
N ASN A 54 -3.88 17.98 11.63
CA ASN A 54 -2.54 18.53 11.68
C ASN A 54 -2.06 18.80 10.26
N THR A 55 -1.74 20.04 9.93
CA THR A 55 -1.22 20.44 8.62
C THR A 55 0.24 20.85 8.75
N LEU A 56 1.11 20.15 7.98
CA LEU A 56 2.55 20.38 8.05
C LEU A 56 3.23 19.90 6.76
N PRO A 57 4.47 20.37 6.46
CA PRO A 57 5.27 19.87 5.36
C PRO A 57 5.50 18.35 5.47
N ILE A 58 5.57 17.66 4.32
CA ILE A 58 5.73 16.19 4.28
C ILE A 58 6.97 15.71 5.04
N GLU A 59 8.09 16.44 4.97
CA GLU A 59 9.31 16.08 5.73
C GLU A 59 9.08 16.11 7.23
N HIS A 60 8.35 17.11 7.73
CA HIS A 60 8.00 17.22 9.15
C HIS A 60 6.99 16.13 9.57
N TYR A 61 6.08 15.76 8.68
CA TYR A 61 5.18 14.61 8.89
C TYR A 61 5.99 13.32 9.07
N LEU A 62 7.00 13.10 8.23
CA LEU A 62 7.85 11.91 8.30
C LEU A 62 8.69 11.82 9.59
N TYR A 63 8.99 12.94 10.26
CA TYR A 63 9.62 12.90 11.59
C TYR A 63 8.74 12.20 12.63
N GLY A 64 7.43 12.20 12.42
CA GLY A 64 6.45 11.52 13.27
C GLY A 64 5.94 10.19 12.72
N VAL A 65 6.40 9.75 11.55
CA VAL A 65 6.06 8.45 10.95
C VAL A 65 7.22 7.48 11.08
N VAL A 66 8.40 7.82 10.54
CA VAL A 66 9.54 6.89 10.43
C VAL A 66 9.93 6.25 11.77
N PRO A 67 10.04 6.98 12.90
CA PRO A 67 10.43 6.37 14.18
C PRO A 67 9.36 5.48 14.82
N TYR A 68 8.12 5.55 14.36
CA TYR A 68 7.01 4.73 14.84
C TYR A 68 6.74 3.52 13.95
N GLU A 69 7.02 3.63 12.66
CA GLU A 69 7.02 2.50 11.74
C GLU A 69 8.25 1.61 11.93
N MET A 70 9.44 2.23 12.03
CA MET A 70 10.68 1.56 12.38
C MET A 70 11.29 2.19 13.64
N SER A 71 11.70 1.38 14.60
CA SER A 71 12.39 1.89 15.79
C SER A 71 13.59 2.76 15.42
N ASN A 72 13.77 3.89 16.12
CA ASN A 72 14.95 4.76 15.97
C ASN A 72 16.30 4.02 16.18
N ARG A 73 16.27 2.77 16.67
CA ARG A 73 17.45 1.90 16.86
C ARG A 73 17.81 1.09 15.63
N PHE A 74 16.98 1.05 14.61
CA PHE A 74 17.26 0.31 13.38
C PHE A 74 18.51 0.84 12.67
N PRO A 75 19.19 0.03 11.85
CA PRO A 75 20.29 0.48 11.02
C PRO A 75 19.91 1.71 10.19
N PHE A 76 20.85 2.62 9.99
CA PHE A 76 20.55 3.92 9.40
C PHE A 76 20.06 3.82 7.96
N GLU A 77 20.63 2.91 7.18
CA GLU A 77 20.21 2.69 5.78
C GLU A 77 18.79 2.13 5.67
N SER A 78 18.35 1.30 6.63
CA SER A 78 16.94 0.87 6.66
C SER A 78 15.97 1.99 7.02
N LEU A 79 16.38 2.94 7.88
CA LEU A 79 15.58 4.13 8.18
C LEU A 79 15.46 5.06 6.97
N LYS A 80 16.53 5.19 6.16
CA LYS A 80 16.50 5.93 4.89
C LYS A 80 15.55 5.27 3.90
N ALA A 81 15.62 3.96 3.72
CA ALA A 81 14.70 3.23 2.84
C ALA A 81 13.25 3.42 3.27
N GLN A 82 12.96 3.33 4.58
CA GLN A 82 11.63 3.59 5.12
C GLN A 82 11.17 5.02 4.86
N ALA A 83 12.05 6.01 5.00
CA ALA A 83 11.71 7.43 4.77
C ALA A 83 11.32 7.67 3.30
N VAL A 84 12.05 7.07 2.34
CA VAL A 84 11.71 7.14 0.91
C VAL A 84 10.35 6.50 0.63
N CYS A 85 10.10 5.30 1.16
CA CYS A 85 8.81 4.61 1.01
C CYS A 85 7.66 5.43 1.60
N ALA A 86 7.81 5.89 2.85
CA ALA A 86 6.76 6.64 3.54
C ALA A 86 6.47 7.97 2.84
N ARG A 87 7.47 8.62 2.25
CA ARG A 87 7.31 9.86 1.47
C ARG A 87 6.51 9.61 0.21
N GLY A 88 6.86 8.59 -0.59
CA GLY A 88 6.11 8.22 -1.80
C GLY A 88 4.65 7.88 -1.49
N TYR A 89 4.41 7.06 -0.46
CA TYR A 89 3.07 6.73 0.00
C TYR A 89 2.27 7.98 0.40
N SER A 90 2.87 8.86 1.21
CA SER A 90 2.21 10.09 1.67
C SER A 90 1.87 11.02 0.51
N ALA A 91 2.81 11.22 -0.43
CA ALA A 91 2.60 12.06 -1.61
C ALA A 91 1.39 11.57 -2.43
N ILE A 92 1.31 10.27 -2.69
CA ILE A 92 0.16 9.68 -3.41
C ILE A 92 -1.15 9.92 -2.65
N LYS A 93 -1.18 9.74 -1.33
CA LYS A 93 -2.40 9.97 -0.54
C LYS A 93 -2.83 11.44 -0.56
N CYS A 94 -1.89 12.39 -0.48
CA CYS A 94 -2.18 13.80 -0.64
C CYS A 94 -2.84 14.11 -2.00
N PHE A 95 -2.36 13.49 -3.09
CA PHE A 95 -3.00 13.65 -4.40
C PHE A 95 -4.40 13.06 -4.46
N GLN A 96 -4.53 11.81 -4.01
CA GLN A 96 -5.81 11.10 -4.04
C GLN A 96 -6.88 11.82 -3.22
N ASN A 97 -6.50 12.43 -2.11
CA ASN A 97 -7.40 13.00 -1.13
C ASN A 97 -7.43 14.54 -1.14
N SER A 98 -6.79 15.21 -2.11
CA SER A 98 -6.66 16.68 -2.19
C SER A 98 -7.99 17.46 -2.15
N LYS A 99 -9.13 16.79 -2.37
CA LYS A 99 -10.48 17.37 -2.25
C LYS A 99 -11.24 16.91 -0.99
N GLN A 100 -10.58 16.12 -0.14
CA GLN A 100 -11.14 15.63 1.12
C GLN A 100 -10.81 16.59 2.26
N THR A 101 -11.42 16.37 3.42
CA THR A 101 -11.19 17.20 4.61
C THR A 101 -9.77 16.98 5.18
N TYR A 102 -9.17 15.81 4.91
CA TYR A 102 -7.80 15.44 5.31
C TYR A 102 -7.22 14.44 4.30
N ASP A 103 -5.91 14.35 4.23
CA ASP A 103 -5.19 13.52 3.27
C ASP A 103 -4.93 12.11 3.79
N ILE A 104 -4.51 11.99 5.06
CA ILE A 104 -4.01 10.76 5.67
C ILE A 104 -4.58 10.62 7.08
N LEU A 105 -4.90 9.38 7.48
CA LEU A 105 -5.20 9.02 8.87
C LEU A 105 -3.89 8.72 9.63
N ASP A 106 -3.88 9.02 10.93
CA ASP A 106 -2.75 8.78 11.85
C ASP A 106 -2.64 7.33 12.35
N THR A 107 -3.35 6.40 11.72
CA THR A 107 -3.47 5.00 12.16
C THR A 107 -2.86 4.02 11.16
N ALA A 108 -2.72 2.76 11.58
CA ALA A 108 -2.25 1.65 10.73
C ALA A 108 -3.10 1.38 9.46
N ASN A 109 -4.22 2.08 9.28
CA ASN A 109 -4.97 2.03 8.02
C ASN A 109 -4.25 2.79 6.90
N HIS A 110 -3.41 3.77 7.25
CA HIS A 110 -2.50 4.46 6.33
C HIS A 110 -1.07 4.34 6.86
N GLN A 111 -0.62 5.26 7.72
CA GLN A 111 0.70 5.26 8.36
C GLN A 111 0.55 5.67 9.82
N VAL A 112 1.23 4.98 10.72
CA VAL A 112 1.21 5.36 12.13
C VAL A 112 1.94 6.69 12.31
N TYR A 113 1.20 7.73 12.72
CA TYR A 113 1.74 9.05 12.98
C TYR A 113 1.44 9.47 14.42
N CYS A 114 2.50 9.65 15.21
CA CYS A 114 2.38 10.02 16.63
C CYS A 114 3.00 11.40 16.96
N GLY A 115 3.04 12.28 15.95
CA GLY A 115 3.62 13.63 16.09
C GLY A 115 5.15 13.61 16.21
N TYR A 116 5.71 14.75 16.55
CA TYR A 116 7.15 15.02 16.58
C TYR A 116 7.77 14.75 17.95
N ALA A 117 8.93 14.11 17.96
CA ALA A 117 9.75 13.99 19.17
C ALA A 117 11.24 14.09 18.82
N SER A 118 11.89 15.18 19.27
CA SER A 118 13.30 15.50 18.98
C SER A 118 14.30 14.41 19.40
N LYS A 119 13.91 13.50 20.30
CA LYS A 119 14.73 12.36 20.74
C LYS A 119 14.99 11.32 19.65
N TYR A 120 14.21 11.31 18.57
CA TYR A 120 14.35 10.36 17.47
C TYR A 120 15.36 10.84 16.42
N THR A 121 16.54 11.22 16.88
CA THR A 121 17.57 11.86 16.06
C THR A 121 17.99 11.08 14.83
N ARG A 122 18.11 9.76 14.92
CA ARG A 122 18.51 8.93 13.77
C ARG A 122 17.43 8.87 12.69
N ALA A 123 16.18 8.71 13.08
CA ALA A 123 15.07 8.72 12.13
C ALA A 123 14.91 10.09 11.46
N ILE A 124 15.01 11.18 12.24
CA ILE A 124 15.00 12.55 11.72
C ILE A 124 16.16 12.78 10.74
N SER A 125 17.38 12.34 11.08
CA SER A 125 18.53 12.44 10.17
C SER A 125 18.32 11.62 8.89
N ALA A 126 17.73 10.42 8.97
CA ALA A 126 17.44 9.59 7.79
C ALA A 126 16.43 10.27 6.85
N VAL A 127 15.39 10.91 7.40
CA VAL A 127 14.45 11.73 6.62
C VAL A 127 15.18 12.89 5.95
N ASN A 128 16.02 13.62 6.68
CA ASN A 128 16.75 14.77 6.16
C ASN A 128 17.76 14.37 5.07
N GLU A 129 18.49 13.25 5.23
CA GLU A 129 19.46 12.80 4.24
C GLU A 129 18.79 12.22 2.97
N THR A 130 17.53 11.87 3.05
CA THR A 130 16.72 11.43 1.90
C THR A 130 15.66 12.46 1.49
N LYS A 131 15.82 13.72 1.94
CA LYS A 131 14.85 14.78 1.66
C LYS A 131 14.50 14.85 0.18
N GLY A 132 13.21 14.91 -0.14
CA GLY A 132 12.68 14.96 -1.50
C GLY A 132 12.80 13.67 -2.30
N GLN A 133 13.40 12.60 -1.77
CA GLN A 133 13.55 11.35 -2.53
C GLN A 133 12.30 10.48 -2.47
N VAL A 134 11.84 10.05 -3.64
CA VAL A 134 10.73 9.11 -3.84
C VAL A 134 11.08 8.10 -4.93
N LEU A 135 10.38 6.98 -4.96
CA LEU A 135 10.43 6.03 -6.07
C LEU A 135 9.34 6.37 -7.10
N ALA A 136 9.68 6.25 -8.37
CA ALA A 136 8.73 6.36 -9.46
C ALA A 136 8.87 5.21 -10.46
N ASN A 137 7.77 4.81 -11.06
CA ASN A 137 7.70 3.86 -12.17
C ASN A 137 7.16 4.61 -13.39
N GLU A 138 7.89 4.56 -14.50
CA GLU A 138 7.51 5.29 -15.74
C GLU A 138 7.16 6.76 -15.48
N GLY A 139 7.97 7.44 -14.68
CA GLY A 139 7.80 8.86 -14.34
C GLY A 139 6.70 9.17 -13.32
N ASN A 140 5.94 8.19 -12.85
CA ASN A 140 4.90 8.37 -11.84
C ASN A 140 5.39 7.93 -10.46
N ILE A 141 5.14 8.73 -9.43
CA ILE A 141 5.40 8.30 -8.04
C ILE A 141 4.67 7.00 -7.79
N ILE A 142 5.32 6.06 -7.13
CA ILE A 142 4.69 4.81 -6.73
C ILE A 142 4.13 4.89 -5.29
N GLU A 143 3.05 4.17 -5.06
CA GLU A 143 2.56 3.88 -3.72
C GLU A 143 3.47 2.82 -3.09
N ALA A 144 4.59 3.27 -2.50
CA ALA A 144 5.64 2.40 -1.99
C ALA A 144 5.22 1.73 -0.68
N PHE A 145 4.41 0.68 -0.80
CA PHE A 145 3.90 -0.11 0.32
C PHE A 145 5.02 -0.77 1.13
N TYR A 146 4.83 -0.87 2.43
CA TYR A 146 5.76 -1.57 3.32
C TYR A 146 5.01 -2.37 4.39
N THR A 147 5.67 -3.34 4.96
CA THR A 147 5.10 -4.29 5.92
C THR A 147 6.12 -4.62 7.01
N ALA A 148 5.66 -5.00 8.19
CA ALA A 148 6.56 -5.32 9.29
C ALA A 148 7.49 -6.51 8.95
N SER A 149 6.95 -7.59 8.38
CA SER A 149 7.71 -8.76 7.94
C SER A 149 6.97 -9.48 6.81
N ASN A 150 7.67 -9.83 5.75
CA ASN A 150 7.12 -10.63 4.66
C ASN A 150 7.27 -12.15 4.89
N GLY A 151 7.91 -12.55 5.99
CA GLY A 151 8.12 -13.95 6.37
C GLY A 151 9.10 -14.69 5.45
N GLY A 152 9.86 -13.99 4.62
CA GLY A 152 10.88 -14.51 3.70
C GLY A 152 10.44 -14.65 2.25
N GLN A 153 9.30 -14.05 1.91
CA GLN A 153 8.84 -13.91 0.54
C GLN A 153 7.99 -12.67 0.41
N THR A 154 8.34 -11.78 -0.53
CA THR A 154 7.51 -10.63 -0.89
C THR A 154 6.24 -11.09 -1.60
N GLU A 155 5.21 -10.24 -1.57
CA GLU A 155 3.91 -10.53 -2.15
C GLU A 155 3.55 -9.54 -3.27
N ILE A 156 2.68 -9.94 -4.17
CA ILE A 156 2.12 -9.07 -5.21
C ILE A 156 0.72 -8.59 -4.80
N THR A 157 0.36 -7.41 -5.26
CA THR A 157 -0.92 -6.78 -4.90
C THR A 157 -2.14 -7.53 -5.41
N GLU A 158 -2.02 -8.22 -6.55
CA GLU A 158 -3.08 -9.03 -7.13
C GLU A 158 -3.59 -10.12 -6.17
N ASN A 159 -2.67 -10.73 -5.40
CA ASN A 159 -3.00 -11.76 -4.43
C ASN A 159 -3.68 -11.23 -3.16
N VAL A 160 -3.52 -9.94 -2.84
CA VAL A 160 -4.02 -9.36 -1.59
C VAL A 160 -5.18 -8.39 -1.83
N TRP A 161 -5.08 -7.52 -2.84
CA TRP A 161 -6.04 -6.44 -3.10
C TRP A 161 -6.71 -6.51 -4.48
N LYS A 162 -6.42 -7.56 -5.27
CA LYS A 162 -7.00 -7.81 -6.60
C LYS A 162 -6.70 -6.72 -7.64
N ASN A 163 -5.63 -5.96 -7.45
CA ASN A 163 -5.07 -5.03 -8.41
C ASN A 163 -3.65 -5.47 -8.77
N ASN A 164 -3.14 -5.03 -9.92
CA ASN A 164 -1.77 -5.34 -10.34
C ASN A 164 -0.95 -4.05 -10.33
N LEU A 165 0.19 -4.08 -9.63
CA LEU A 165 1.15 -3.00 -9.60
C LEU A 165 2.47 -3.49 -10.23
N PRO A 166 2.93 -2.88 -11.33
CA PRO A 166 4.06 -3.38 -12.12
C PRO A 166 5.41 -3.23 -11.41
N TYR A 167 5.45 -2.55 -10.29
CA TYR A 167 6.65 -2.26 -9.52
C TYR A 167 6.84 -3.14 -8.28
N VAL A 168 6.00 -4.14 -8.06
CA VAL A 168 6.17 -5.15 -7.01
C VAL A 168 6.22 -6.55 -7.62
N ALA A 169 6.99 -7.45 -7.01
CA ALA A 169 7.15 -8.82 -7.48
C ALA A 169 7.28 -9.79 -6.31
N GLN A 170 6.92 -11.04 -6.55
CA GLN A 170 7.26 -12.13 -5.63
C GLN A 170 8.74 -12.45 -5.71
N LYS A 171 9.45 -12.31 -4.59
CA LYS A 171 10.89 -12.61 -4.44
C LYS A 171 11.15 -13.36 -3.14
N ASN A 172 12.17 -14.20 -3.15
CA ASN A 172 12.72 -14.77 -1.92
C ASN A 172 13.43 -13.68 -1.13
N ASP A 173 13.01 -13.45 0.12
CA ASP A 173 13.65 -12.53 1.04
C ASP A 173 14.25 -13.26 2.23
N LEU A 174 15.40 -13.87 1.99
CA LEU A 174 16.15 -14.60 3.03
C LEU A 174 16.56 -13.69 4.19
N TYR A 175 16.78 -12.40 3.93
CA TYR A 175 17.16 -11.44 4.97
C TYR A 175 16.05 -11.21 5.99
N ASP A 176 14.78 -11.26 5.59
CA ASP A 176 13.68 -11.22 6.54
C ASP A 176 13.74 -12.42 7.50
N VAL A 177 13.98 -13.62 6.97
CA VAL A 177 14.07 -14.86 7.77
C VAL A 177 15.30 -14.90 8.65
N MET A 178 16.42 -14.34 8.18
CA MET A 178 17.68 -14.28 8.94
C MET A 178 17.62 -13.28 10.09
N ASN A 179 16.70 -12.31 10.05
CA ASN A 179 16.57 -11.34 11.11
C ASN A 179 16.00 -12.01 12.38
N PRO A 180 16.75 -11.99 13.51
CA PRO A 180 16.30 -12.64 14.74
C PRO A 180 15.03 -12.05 15.34
N ASP A 181 14.72 -10.78 15.00
CA ASP A 181 13.52 -10.09 15.46
C ASP A 181 12.32 -10.28 14.51
N SER A 182 12.48 -11.03 13.41
CA SER A 182 11.36 -11.31 12.51
C SER A 182 10.30 -12.14 13.21
N PRO A 183 9.03 -11.73 13.16
CA PRO A 183 7.96 -12.45 13.82
C PRO A 183 7.86 -13.89 13.30
N GLN A 184 7.84 -14.81 14.22
CA GLN A 184 7.50 -16.20 13.94
C GLN A 184 6.68 -16.76 15.09
N GLN A 185 5.70 -17.54 14.73
CA GLN A 185 4.91 -18.32 15.69
C GLN A 185 5.05 -19.79 15.32
N LYS A 186 5.32 -20.61 16.31
CA LYS A 186 5.47 -22.06 16.12
C LYS A 186 4.48 -22.77 17.02
N THR A 187 3.85 -23.79 16.47
CA THR A 187 3.11 -24.76 17.28
C THR A 187 3.67 -26.15 17.05
N PHE A 188 3.65 -26.98 18.10
CA PHE A 188 4.28 -28.30 18.11
C PHE A 188 3.23 -29.40 18.01
N ILE A 189 3.50 -30.41 17.18
CA ILE A 189 2.74 -31.64 17.04
C ILE A 189 3.68 -32.78 17.38
N PRO A 190 3.48 -33.52 18.47
CA PRO A 190 4.38 -34.57 18.88
C PRO A 190 4.35 -35.78 17.94
N SER A 191 5.47 -36.48 17.83
CA SER A 191 5.53 -37.76 17.12
C SER A 191 4.76 -38.86 17.86
N GLU A 192 4.69 -38.82 19.21
CA GLU A 192 3.98 -39.76 20.04
C GLU A 192 3.05 -39.01 20.99
N PHE A 193 1.80 -39.43 21.09
CA PHE A 193 0.82 -38.87 22.00
C PHE A 193 0.79 -39.63 23.32
N ASN A 194 1.15 -38.97 24.39
CA ASN A 194 1.08 -39.41 25.74
C ASN A 194 0.74 -38.24 26.67
N ALA A 195 0.49 -38.53 27.96
CA ALA A 195 0.08 -37.49 28.92
C ALA A 195 1.07 -36.33 29.09
N GLU A 196 2.36 -36.51 28.72
CA GLU A 196 3.38 -35.44 28.75
C GLU A 196 3.47 -34.68 27.47
N THR A 197 3.50 -35.36 26.31
CA THR A 197 3.62 -34.72 24.99
C THR A 197 2.37 -33.92 24.60
N ILE A 198 1.18 -34.39 24.99
CA ILE A 198 -0.07 -33.66 24.81
C ILE A 198 -0.04 -32.30 25.54
N LYS A 199 0.59 -32.21 26.71
CA LYS A 199 0.75 -30.97 27.45
C LYS A 199 1.74 -29.98 26.79
N MET A 200 2.60 -30.44 25.88
CA MET A 200 3.52 -29.61 25.11
C MET A 200 2.87 -29.03 23.88
N MET A 201 1.73 -29.57 23.47
CA MET A 201 0.95 -29.11 22.33
C MET A 201 0.02 -27.96 22.73
N ASP A 202 -0.29 -27.07 21.79
CA ASP A 202 -1.33 -26.07 21.99
C ASP A 202 -2.69 -26.76 22.19
N GLY A 203 -3.43 -26.36 23.25
CA GLY A 203 -4.66 -27.01 23.61
C GLY A 203 -5.77 -26.90 22.57
N LEU A 204 -5.84 -25.79 21.83
CA LEU A 204 -6.80 -25.64 20.74
C LEU A 204 -6.44 -26.55 19.56
N LEU A 205 -5.16 -26.60 19.18
CA LEU A 205 -4.69 -27.48 18.12
C LEU A 205 -4.96 -28.95 18.46
N PHE A 206 -4.71 -29.36 19.73
CA PHE A 206 -5.03 -30.71 20.17
C PHE A 206 -6.53 -31.01 20.09
N SER A 207 -7.39 -30.07 20.51
CA SER A 207 -8.85 -30.22 20.44
C SER A 207 -9.36 -30.34 19.01
N ILE A 208 -8.83 -29.53 18.07
CA ILE A 208 -9.17 -29.60 16.64
C ILE A 208 -8.72 -30.94 16.07
N LEU A 209 -7.48 -31.35 16.36
CA LEU A 209 -6.93 -32.61 15.87
C LEU A 209 -7.72 -33.81 16.36
N GLN A 210 -8.06 -33.85 17.65
CA GLN A 210 -8.87 -34.91 18.27
C GLN A 210 -10.27 -34.98 17.65
N SER A 211 -10.96 -33.85 17.55
CA SER A 211 -12.30 -33.79 16.94
C SER A 211 -12.31 -34.29 15.52
N LYS A 212 -11.38 -33.84 14.70
CA LYS A 212 -11.29 -34.26 13.28
C LYS A 212 -10.86 -35.73 13.13
N ALA A 213 -10.07 -36.25 14.06
CA ALA A 213 -9.71 -37.66 14.08
C ALA A 213 -10.92 -38.55 14.41
N ASN A 214 -11.75 -38.14 15.39
CA ASN A 214 -13.01 -38.81 15.72
C ASN A 214 -13.98 -38.78 14.53
N ASP A 215 -14.13 -37.61 13.87
CA ASP A 215 -14.98 -37.47 12.68
C ASP A 215 -14.51 -38.37 11.53
N ALA A 216 -13.22 -38.46 11.29
CA ALA A 216 -12.65 -39.29 10.23
C ALA A 216 -12.75 -40.78 10.53
N ALA A 217 -12.74 -41.19 11.79
CA ALA A 217 -12.93 -42.55 12.23
C ALA A 217 -14.42 -42.96 12.29
N GLY A 218 -15.31 -41.97 12.47
CA GLY A 218 -16.73 -42.22 12.77
C GLY A 218 -16.99 -42.70 14.21
N ASP A 219 -16.02 -42.56 15.10
CA ASP A 219 -16.05 -42.99 16.52
C ASP A 219 -14.98 -42.24 17.31
N ASP A 220 -15.07 -42.31 18.65
CA ASP A 220 -14.03 -41.77 19.53
C ASP A 220 -12.77 -42.60 19.45
N VAL A 221 -11.65 -41.98 19.14
CA VAL A 221 -10.35 -42.61 19.00
C VAL A 221 -9.30 -42.00 19.92
N ALA A 222 -8.36 -42.84 20.36
CA ALA A 222 -7.17 -42.39 21.08
C ALA A 222 -6.03 -42.15 20.10
N LEU A 223 -5.47 -40.95 20.08
CA LEU A 223 -4.30 -40.63 19.25
C LEU A 223 -3.06 -41.29 19.84
N LEU A 224 -2.29 -42.01 18.99
CA LEU A 224 -1.12 -42.75 19.41
C LEU A 224 0.18 -42.08 18.90
N SER A 225 0.24 -41.80 17.63
CA SER A 225 1.42 -41.16 17.03
C SER A 225 1.09 -40.37 15.76
N THR A 226 1.95 -39.40 15.45
CA THR A 226 1.95 -38.66 14.19
C THR A 226 3.02 -39.26 13.26
N ILE A 227 2.59 -39.69 12.07
CA ILE A 227 3.46 -40.31 11.06
C ILE A 227 4.07 -39.25 10.16
N ILE A 228 3.22 -38.36 9.63
CA ILE A 228 3.58 -37.30 8.69
C ILE A 228 2.73 -36.06 8.95
N VAL A 229 3.34 -34.89 8.76
CA VAL A 229 2.65 -33.60 8.65
C VAL A 229 3.06 -32.97 7.32
N LYS A 230 2.09 -32.68 6.47
CA LYS A 230 2.31 -32.17 5.10
C LYS A 230 1.41 -30.97 4.82
N ALA A 231 2.00 -29.83 4.50
CA ALA A 231 1.26 -28.68 4.02
C ALA A 231 0.71 -28.93 2.62
N LEU A 232 -0.53 -28.52 2.36
CA LEU A 232 -1.28 -28.73 1.12
C LEU A 232 -1.86 -27.43 0.61
N ASP A 233 -2.33 -27.47 -0.64
CA ASP A 233 -3.07 -26.40 -1.31
C ASP A 233 -2.30 -25.09 -1.23
N ALA A 234 -1.19 -25.02 -1.98
CA ALA A 234 -0.47 -23.79 -2.20
C ALA A 234 -1.42 -22.68 -2.67
N ILE A 235 -1.44 -21.55 -1.95
CA ILE A 235 -2.36 -20.44 -2.25
C ILE A 235 -2.00 -19.76 -3.58
N TYR A 236 -0.71 -19.87 -4.00
CA TYR A 236 -0.19 -19.24 -5.22
C TYR A 236 0.62 -20.23 -6.05
N ASP A 237 0.53 -20.10 -7.36
CA ASP A 237 1.12 -21.06 -8.30
C ASP A 237 2.64 -21.12 -8.24
N PHE A 238 3.35 -20.00 -8.01
CA PHE A 238 4.81 -20.03 -7.98
C PHE A 238 5.47 -18.78 -7.41
N PRO A 239 6.60 -18.95 -6.76
CA PRO A 239 7.01 -20.06 -5.89
C PRO A 239 6.24 -20.02 -4.58
N SER A 240 5.14 -20.71 -4.54
CA SER A 240 4.26 -20.64 -3.38
C SER A 240 4.97 -21.15 -2.13
N ARG A 241 4.87 -20.36 -1.08
CA ARG A 241 5.29 -20.71 0.29
C ARG A 241 4.18 -20.53 1.29
N SER A 242 3.00 -20.17 0.78
CA SER A 242 1.77 -20.10 1.57
C SER A 242 0.94 -21.31 1.25
N TYR A 243 0.37 -21.90 2.28
CA TYR A 243 -0.49 -23.06 2.16
C TYR A 243 -1.80 -22.74 2.88
N SER A 244 -2.91 -23.28 2.39
CA SER A 244 -4.22 -23.10 3.02
C SER A 244 -4.53 -24.20 4.01
N LYS A 245 -3.90 -25.39 3.85
CA LYS A 245 -4.21 -26.58 4.63
C LYS A 245 -2.96 -27.35 5.05
N VAL A 246 -3.13 -28.17 6.08
CA VAL A 246 -2.15 -29.18 6.50
C VAL A 246 -2.84 -30.53 6.68
N ASP A 247 -2.26 -31.58 6.08
CA ASP A 247 -2.61 -32.98 6.36
C ASP A 247 -1.70 -33.51 7.45
N ILE A 248 -2.32 -34.13 8.43
CA ILE A 248 -1.66 -34.83 9.53
C ILE A 248 -2.08 -36.28 9.48
N VAL A 249 -1.14 -37.15 9.19
CA VAL A 249 -1.34 -38.61 9.19
C VAL A 249 -1.02 -39.16 10.57
N LEU A 250 -2.00 -39.78 11.20
CA LEU A 250 -1.96 -40.25 12.57
C LEU A 250 -2.15 -41.76 12.63
N MET A 251 -1.56 -42.39 13.64
CA MET A 251 -2.01 -43.68 14.15
C MET A 251 -2.95 -43.44 15.34
N ALA A 252 -4.09 -44.07 15.30
CA ALA A 252 -5.08 -43.95 16.35
C ALA A 252 -5.67 -45.34 16.69
N SER A 253 -6.22 -45.51 17.87
CA SER A 253 -6.91 -46.72 18.28
C SER A 253 -8.36 -46.44 18.64
N ASP A 254 -9.28 -47.34 18.24
CA ASP A 254 -10.68 -47.31 18.64
C ASP A 254 -10.89 -47.85 20.07
N GLU A 255 -12.13 -47.89 20.51
CA GLU A 255 -12.54 -48.45 21.82
C GLU A 255 -12.16 -49.92 21.98
N ASN A 256 -12.09 -50.67 20.87
CA ASN A 256 -11.72 -52.08 20.82
C ASN A 256 -10.20 -52.30 20.79
N LYS A 257 -9.40 -51.22 20.88
CA LYS A 257 -7.92 -51.18 20.76
C LYS A 257 -7.41 -51.64 19.38
N GLN A 258 -8.24 -51.56 18.35
CA GLN A 258 -7.77 -51.73 16.98
C GLN A 258 -7.05 -50.48 16.53
N VAL A 259 -5.81 -50.64 16.07
CA VAL A 259 -4.96 -49.53 15.63
C VAL A 259 -5.11 -49.35 14.14
N GLY A 260 -5.43 -48.13 13.71
CA GLY A 260 -5.56 -47.76 12.33
C GLY A 260 -4.88 -46.42 11.99
N GLN A 261 -4.66 -46.19 10.70
CA GLN A 261 -4.14 -44.92 10.20
C GLN A 261 -5.28 -44.01 9.83
N ILE A 262 -5.24 -42.77 10.26
CA ILE A 262 -6.22 -41.73 9.97
C ILE A 262 -5.48 -40.52 9.39
N THR A 263 -6.06 -39.88 8.37
CA THR A 263 -5.59 -38.60 7.86
C THR A 263 -6.55 -37.51 8.27
N VAL A 264 -6.04 -36.49 8.95
CA VAL A 264 -6.78 -35.31 9.38
C VAL A 264 -6.29 -34.11 8.58
N THR A 265 -7.22 -33.42 7.91
CA THR A 265 -6.94 -32.17 7.23
C THR A 265 -7.41 -30.99 8.08
N ILE A 266 -6.51 -30.04 8.35
CA ILE A 266 -6.82 -28.81 9.08
C ILE A 266 -6.66 -27.63 8.12
N ASP A 267 -7.69 -26.81 7.99
CA ASP A 267 -7.61 -25.53 7.33
C ASP A 267 -6.88 -24.52 8.23
N PHE A 268 -5.99 -23.70 7.67
CA PHE A 268 -5.24 -22.73 8.46
C PHE A 268 -6.10 -21.63 9.02
N ASP A 269 -7.25 -21.33 8.42
CA ASP A 269 -8.22 -20.38 8.98
C ASP A 269 -8.73 -20.82 10.36
N GLU A 270 -8.74 -22.13 10.63
CA GLU A 270 -9.08 -22.68 11.96
C GLU A 270 -8.01 -22.38 13.03
N LEU A 271 -6.78 -22.11 12.60
CA LEU A 271 -5.62 -21.85 13.46
C LEU A 271 -5.32 -20.36 13.67
N ILE A 272 -5.99 -19.48 12.91
CA ILE A 272 -5.72 -18.03 12.92
C ILE A 272 -6.61 -17.36 13.97
N PHE A 273 -6.02 -16.43 14.72
CA PHE A 273 -6.77 -15.52 15.57
C PHE A 273 -7.54 -14.52 14.72
N THR A 274 -8.86 -14.51 14.79
CA THR A 274 -9.76 -13.51 14.22
C THR A 274 -10.49 -12.77 15.34
N GLU A 275 -11.10 -11.62 15.04
CA GLU A 275 -11.94 -10.91 16.01
C GLU A 275 -13.17 -11.76 16.43
N GLU A 276 -13.58 -12.69 15.57
CA GLU A 276 -14.65 -13.66 15.83
C GLU A 276 -14.16 -14.90 16.59
N ASN A 277 -12.86 -15.19 16.51
CA ASN A 277 -12.22 -16.32 17.15
C ASN A 277 -11.11 -15.84 18.11
N ASP A 278 -11.48 -15.59 19.36
CA ASP A 278 -10.58 -15.14 20.42
C ASP A 278 -9.58 -16.20 20.93
N LYS A 279 -9.58 -17.39 20.32
CA LYS A 279 -8.81 -18.58 20.73
C LYS A 279 -7.84 -19.10 19.68
N GLY A 280 -7.61 -18.34 18.58
CA GLY A 280 -6.69 -18.76 17.53
C GLY A 280 -5.26 -19.01 18.03
N ILE A 281 -4.60 -20.01 17.47
CA ILE A 281 -3.23 -20.42 17.81
C ILE A 281 -2.23 -19.38 17.29
N PHE A 282 -2.48 -18.85 16.10
CA PHE A 282 -1.66 -17.82 15.47
C PHE A 282 -2.34 -16.46 15.59
N ASN A 283 -1.75 -15.58 16.39
CA ASN A 283 -2.25 -14.21 16.59
C ASN A 283 -1.92 -13.32 15.38
N ILE A 284 -2.65 -13.50 14.26
CA ILE A 284 -2.46 -12.76 13.04
C ILE A 284 -3.80 -12.23 12.56
N LYS A 285 -3.93 -10.91 12.56
CA LYS A 285 -5.13 -10.19 12.12
C LYS A 285 -5.39 -10.22 10.60
N ARG A 286 -4.71 -11.01 9.79
CA ARG A 286 -4.96 -11.10 8.34
C ARG A 286 -4.60 -12.46 7.74
N PRO A 287 -5.38 -12.93 6.77
CA PRO A 287 -5.64 -14.33 6.48
C PRO A 287 -4.69 -14.96 5.47
N LYS A 288 -3.39 -14.73 5.49
CA LYS A 288 -2.50 -15.49 4.60
C LYS A 288 -1.21 -15.82 5.34
N LEU A 289 -1.24 -16.99 5.95
CA LEU A 289 -0.08 -17.58 6.59
C LEU A 289 0.97 -17.92 5.54
N LEU A 290 2.18 -17.44 5.72
CA LEU A 290 3.35 -18.03 5.07
C LEU A 290 3.80 -19.19 5.94
N MET A 291 3.23 -20.36 5.68
CA MET A 291 3.71 -21.57 6.27
C MET A 291 4.81 -22.17 5.39
N ARG A 292 6.00 -22.33 5.96
CA ARG A 292 7.16 -22.94 5.27
C ARG A 292 7.14 -24.46 5.33
N GLY A 293 6.01 -25.07 5.64
CA GLY A 293 5.85 -26.48 5.82
C GLY A 293 6.00 -26.91 7.27
N ALA A 294 5.82 -28.19 7.52
CA ALA A 294 6.06 -28.82 8.80
C ALA A 294 7.53 -29.24 8.86
N GLU A 295 8.30 -28.58 9.73
CA GLU A 295 9.69 -28.94 9.98
C GLU A 295 9.75 -29.98 11.11
N ARG A 296 10.47 -31.11 10.89
CA ARG A 296 10.70 -32.07 11.94
C ARG A 296 11.75 -31.53 12.92
N GLY A 297 11.52 -31.72 14.20
CA GLY A 297 12.42 -31.26 15.25
C GLY A 297 11.99 -31.76 16.62
N SER A 298 12.74 -31.37 17.64
CA SER A 298 12.50 -31.77 19.02
C SER A 298 12.20 -30.55 19.89
N LEU A 299 11.30 -30.71 20.84
CA LEU A 299 10.95 -29.69 21.83
C LEU A 299 11.38 -30.15 23.22
N LYS A 300 12.18 -29.32 23.92
CA LYS A 300 12.53 -29.53 25.32
C LYS A 300 11.45 -29.00 26.25
N VAL A 301 11.16 -29.76 27.28
CA VAL A 301 10.27 -29.30 28.37
C VAL A 301 11.08 -28.49 29.37
N GLU A 302 10.72 -27.20 29.57
CA GLU A 302 11.38 -26.37 30.58
C GLU A 302 11.38 -27.01 31.95
N GLY A 303 12.56 -27.08 32.56
CA GLY A 303 12.77 -27.65 33.89
C GLY A 303 12.77 -29.17 33.98
N LYS A 304 12.78 -29.90 32.85
CA LYS A 304 12.90 -31.37 32.80
C LYS A 304 13.97 -31.78 31.78
N ASP A 305 14.67 -32.87 32.04
CA ASP A 305 15.55 -33.54 31.08
C ASP A 305 14.77 -34.41 30.07
N TYR A 306 13.65 -33.88 29.58
CA TYR A 306 12.78 -34.58 28.64
C TYR A 306 12.67 -33.78 27.35
N GLU A 307 12.89 -34.46 26.25
CA GLU A 307 12.78 -33.92 24.89
C GLU A 307 11.82 -34.79 24.07
N ALA A 308 10.87 -34.18 23.40
CA ALA A 308 9.92 -34.88 22.55
C ALA A 308 10.16 -34.55 21.09
N ASP A 309 10.26 -35.57 20.25
CA ASP A 309 10.31 -35.42 18.79
C ASP A 309 8.93 -35.13 18.22
N GLY A 310 8.91 -34.35 17.13
CA GLY A 310 7.66 -33.99 16.47
C GLY A 310 7.84 -33.11 15.26
N TRP A 311 6.81 -32.34 14.97
CA TRP A 311 6.79 -31.35 13.88
C TRP A 311 6.41 -29.98 14.40
N PHE A 312 7.01 -28.95 13.80
CA PHE A 312 6.66 -27.56 14.04
C PHE A 312 5.91 -27.01 12.85
N LEU A 313 4.68 -26.56 13.06
CA LEU A 313 4.02 -25.65 12.13
C LEU A 313 4.50 -24.23 12.42
N THR A 314 5.09 -23.58 11.42
CA THR A 314 5.69 -22.26 11.60
C THR A 314 5.02 -21.23 10.71
N ASN A 315 4.53 -20.16 11.30
CA ASN A 315 4.11 -18.96 10.62
C ASN A 315 5.14 -17.84 10.81
N ARG A 316 5.46 -17.09 9.75
CA ARG A 316 6.52 -16.08 9.75
C ARG A 316 6.13 -14.70 9.24
N ARG A 317 4.95 -14.51 8.65
CA ARG A 317 4.53 -13.21 8.11
C ARG A 317 3.81 -12.37 9.15
N TYR A 318 4.10 -11.05 9.16
CA TYR A 318 3.32 -10.06 9.91
C TYR A 318 3.00 -8.86 9.01
N GLY A 319 1.76 -8.76 8.55
CA GLY A 319 1.26 -7.79 7.57
C GLY A 319 1.02 -8.40 6.19
N HIS A 320 0.82 -7.54 5.19
CA HIS A 320 0.42 -7.95 3.83
C HIS A 320 1.57 -8.52 2.96
N GLY A 321 2.81 -8.28 3.32
CA GLY A 321 3.98 -8.80 2.61
C GLY A 321 4.35 -8.09 1.31
N ILE A 322 3.63 -7.04 0.92
CA ILE A 322 3.86 -6.28 -0.32
C ILE A 322 4.90 -5.20 -0.08
N GLY A 323 5.83 -5.03 -1.03
CA GLY A 323 6.86 -4.02 -1.00
C GLY A 323 7.92 -4.25 0.09
N LEU A 324 8.41 -3.18 0.72
CA LEU A 324 9.50 -3.25 1.68
C LEU A 324 9.11 -3.98 2.96
N SER A 325 9.85 -5.06 3.29
CA SER A 325 9.81 -5.65 4.63
C SER A 325 10.70 -4.85 5.58
N GLN A 326 10.12 -4.34 6.68
CA GLN A 326 10.88 -3.61 7.69
C GLN A 326 11.97 -4.50 8.34
N ARG A 327 11.67 -5.78 8.62
CA ARG A 327 12.65 -6.74 9.15
C ARG A 327 13.68 -7.17 8.12
N GLY A 328 13.26 -7.37 6.85
CA GLY A 328 14.20 -7.65 5.77
C GLY A 328 15.12 -6.47 5.50
N ALA A 329 14.62 -5.23 5.46
CA ALA A 329 15.42 -4.02 5.33
C ALA A 329 16.39 -3.82 6.49
N GLN A 330 15.95 -4.10 7.74
CA GLN A 330 16.83 -4.08 8.92
C GLN A 330 18.03 -5.03 8.73
N GLN A 331 17.78 -6.27 8.33
CA GLN A 331 18.84 -7.26 8.16
C GLN A 331 19.76 -6.97 6.98
N ARG A 332 19.21 -6.48 5.86
CA ARG A 332 19.98 -6.03 4.68
C ARG A 332 20.96 -4.92 5.04
N ALA A 333 20.47 -3.88 5.73
CA ALA A 333 21.30 -2.78 6.21
C ALA A 333 22.35 -3.27 7.24
N THR A 334 22.00 -4.19 8.13
CA THR A 334 22.98 -4.84 9.06
C THR A 334 24.05 -5.60 8.31
N SER A 335 23.72 -6.16 7.14
CA SER A 335 24.65 -6.91 6.28
C SER A 335 25.43 -6.00 5.31
N GLY A 336 25.30 -4.67 5.43
CA GLY A 336 26.10 -3.68 4.71
C GLY A 336 25.46 -3.14 3.44
N GLN A 337 24.21 -3.47 3.12
CA GLN A 337 23.49 -2.87 1.99
C GLN A 337 23.09 -1.43 2.32
N ASP A 338 23.23 -0.53 1.35
CA ASP A 338 22.70 0.84 1.44
C ASP A 338 21.18 0.88 1.16
N TYR A 339 20.58 2.03 1.40
CA TYR A 339 19.12 2.19 1.22
C TYR A 339 18.66 2.04 -0.23
N ARG A 340 19.52 2.33 -1.24
CA ARG A 340 19.21 2.16 -2.66
C ARG A 340 19.16 0.68 -3.02
N GLU A 341 20.18 -0.09 -2.62
CA GLU A 341 20.19 -1.55 -2.80
C GLU A 341 19.01 -2.22 -2.12
N ILE A 342 18.59 -1.70 -0.95
CA ILE A 342 17.39 -2.17 -0.24
C ILE A 342 16.13 -1.89 -1.05
N LEU A 343 15.97 -0.66 -1.54
CA LEU A 343 14.81 -0.26 -2.35
C LEU A 343 14.73 -1.03 -3.67
N ASP A 344 15.84 -1.17 -4.39
CA ASP A 344 15.94 -1.91 -5.65
C ASP A 344 15.58 -3.40 -5.50
N PHE A 345 15.79 -3.96 -4.31
CA PHE A 345 15.31 -5.31 -4.04
C PHE A 345 13.80 -5.38 -3.94
N TYR A 346 13.15 -4.47 -3.23
CA TYR A 346 11.72 -4.56 -2.96
C TYR A 346 10.84 -4.01 -4.08
N TYR A 347 11.36 -3.06 -4.86
CA TYR A 347 10.62 -2.43 -5.96
C TYR A 347 11.37 -2.63 -7.27
N ILE A 348 10.66 -3.18 -8.25
CA ILE A 348 11.19 -3.42 -9.59
C ILE A 348 10.72 -2.33 -10.54
N ASN A 349 11.48 -2.10 -11.63
CA ASN A 349 11.11 -1.12 -12.65
C ASN A 349 10.86 0.28 -12.07
N THR A 350 11.64 0.68 -11.08
CA THR A 350 11.52 1.99 -10.42
C THR A 350 12.84 2.73 -10.46
N ASP A 351 12.74 4.05 -10.55
CA ASP A 351 13.86 4.96 -10.40
C ASP A 351 13.72 5.79 -9.12
N LEU A 352 14.85 6.13 -8.50
CA LEU A 352 14.90 7.01 -7.34
C LEU A 352 15.05 8.45 -7.82
N PHE A 353 14.04 9.29 -7.59
CA PHE A 353 14.05 10.71 -7.89
C PHE A 353 14.32 11.54 -6.66
N THR A 354 15.04 12.65 -6.83
CA THR A 354 15.26 13.66 -5.79
C THR A 354 14.79 15.02 -6.29
N PHE A 355 13.97 15.69 -5.49
CA PHE A 355 13.50 17.05 -5.77
C PHE A 355 14.40 18.04 -5.06
N GLU A 356 15.13 18.82 -5.83
CA GLU A 356 16.23 19.67 -5.33
C GLU A 356 15.79 20.91 -4.55
N SER A 357 14.61 21.27 -4.43
CA SER A 357 13.98 22.27 -3.57
C SER A 357 12.71 22.88 -4.16
N LEU A 358 11.88 23.39 -3.31
CA LEU A 358 10.62 24.09 -3.62
C LEU A 358 10.80 25.48 -4.25
N GLU A 359 12.02 25.93 -4.45
CA GLU A 359 12.29 27.27 -4.94
C GLU A 359 12.11 27.44 -6.45
N PHE A 360 12.00 26.32 -7.18
CA PHE A 360 11.80 26.34 -8.63
C PHE A 360 10.54 25.62 -9.03
N ALA A 361 9.64 26.34 -9.68
CA ALA A 361 8.46 25.77 -10.28
C ALA A 361 8.82 24.58 -11.18
N PRO A 362 8.13 23.44 -11.08
CA PRO A 362 8.39 22.29 -11.94
C PRO A 362 8.14 22.66 -13.42
N ALA A 363 9.16 22.59 -14.23
CA ALA A 363 9.03 22.82 -15.66
C ALA A 363 8.57 21.53 -16.34
N LEU A 364 7.39 21.54 -16.95
CA LEU A 364 6.85 20.42 -17.72
C LEU A 364 7.31 20.52 -19.18
N TYR A 365 7.79 19.39 -19.72
CA TYR A 365 8.10 19.20 -21.13
C TYR A 365 7.15 18.15 -21.70
N VAL A 366 6.53 18.46 -22.83
CA VAL A 366 5.41 17.68 -23.39
C VAL A 366 5.76 16.96 -24.71
N GLY A 367 7.03 16.86 -25.06
CA GLY A 367 7.49 16.16 -26.25
C GLY A 367 6.85 16.70 -27.54
N GLU A 368 6.09 15.86 -28.22
CA GLU A 368 5.41 16.19 -29.49
C GLU A 368 4.07 16.92 -29.27
N TYR A 369 3.57 17.02 -28.05
CA TYR A 369 2.33 17.68 -27.76
C TYR A 369 2.50 19.20 -27.67
N ASN A 370 1.39 19.93 -27.73
CA ASN A 370 1.38 21.37 -27.59
C ASN A 370 0.96 21.80 -26.18
N LEU A 371 1.87 22.54 -25.53
CA LEU A 371 1.64 23.06 -24.17
C LEU A 371 1.23 24.55 -24.26
N SER A 372 0.10 24.87 -23.62
CA SER A 372 -0.41 26.23 -23.49
C SER A 372 -0.83 26.51 -22.05
N GLU A 373 -1.17 27.76 -21.74
CA GLU A 373 -1.76 28.13 -20.44
C GLU A 373 -3.10 27.43 -20.18
N THR A 374 -3.80 26.99 -21.22
CA THR A 374 -5.11 26.34 -21.13
C THR A 374 -5.04 24.82 -21.10
N GLY A 375 -3.86 24.22 -21.30
CA GLY A 375 -3.66 22.77 -21.22
C GLY A 375 -2.74 22.17 -22.27
N ILE A 376 -2.79 20.86 -22.40
CA ILE A 376 -2.02 20.06 -23.35
C ILE A 376 -2.92 19.62 -24.50
N SER A 377 -2.53 19.93 -25.72
CA SER A 377 -3.28 19.58 -26.94
C SER A 377 -2.40 18.88 -27.98
N HIS A 378 -2.97 18.53 -29.14
CA HIS A 378 -2.35 17.69 -30.17
C HIS A 378 -2.05 16.28 -29.70
N VAL A 379 -2.86 15.77 -28.77
CA VAL A 379 -2.85 14.38 -28.36
C VAL A 379 -3.70 13.60 -29.36
N GLU A 380 -3.12 12.58 -29.98
CA GLU A 380 -3.82 11.77 -30.95
C GLU A 380 -4.93 10.94 -30.31
N LEU A 381 -5.94 10.57 -31.12
CA LEU A 381 -7.01 9.69 -30.71
C LEU A 381 -6.48 8.29 -30.37
N GLY A 382 -6.94 7.74 -29.26
CA GLY A 382 -6.61 6.36 -28.89
C GLY A 382 -5.26 6.18 -28.21
N VAL A 383 -4.51 7.27 -27.95
CA VAL A 383 -3.22 7.21 -27.27
C VAL A 383 -3.38 6.58 -25.88
N GLN A 384 -2.55 5.57 -25.61
CA GLN A 384 -2.52 4.91 -24.31
C GLN A 384 -1.83 5.75 -23.26
N VAL A 385 -2.24 5.62 -21.99
CA VAL A 385 -1.65 6.37 -20.87
C VAL A 385 -0.14 6.18 -20.77
N SER A 386 0.37 4.98 -20.97
CA SER A 386 1.81 4.70 -20.94
C SER A 386 2.58 5.45 -22.03
N GLU A 387 2.04 5.49 -23.24
CA GLU A 387 2.62 6.19 -24.38
C GLU A 387 2.59 7.72 -24.17
N PHE A 388 1.45 8.23 -23.71
CA PHE A 388 1.30 9.64 -23.37
C PHE A 388 2.33 10.10 -22.33
N LEU A 389 2.43 9.36 -21.22
CA LEU A 389 3.36 9.69 -20.14
C LEU A 389 4.83 9.53 -20.56
N HIS A 390 5.13 8.62 -21.47
CA HIS A 390 6.49 8.47 -22.01
C HIS A 390 6.97 9.73 -22.75
N ASN A 391 6.06 10.48 -23.38
CA ASN A 391 6.34 11.73 -24.06
C ASN A 391 6.41 12.96 -23.13
N LEU A 392 6.15 12.77 -21.84
CA LEU A 392 6.20 13.84 -20.85
C LEU A 392 7.45 13.72 -19.99
N SER A 393 8.02 14.85 -19.62
CA SER A 393 9.05 14.90 -18.57
C SER A 393 8.93 16.18 -17.77
N THR A 394 9.48 16.20 -16.58
CA THR A 394 9.50 17.39 -15.73
C THR A 394 10.87 17.61 -15.13
N LYS A 395 11.24 18.88 -14.95
CA LYS A 395 12.40 19.28 -14.18
C LYS A 395 11.91 19.84 -12.83
N ASN A 396 12.54 19.41 -11.76
CA ASN A 396 12.18 19.81 -10.38
C ASN A 396 10.74 19.48 -9.96
N GLY A 397 10.13 18.46 -10.55
CA GLY A 397 8.76 18.07 -10.24
C GLY A 397 8.49 16.60 -10.48
N ILE A 398 7.24 16.19 -10.20
CA ILE A 398 6.70 14.88 -10.58
C ILE A 398 5.43 15.10 -11.36
N ILE A 399 5.20 14.26 -12.35
CA ILE A 399 3.98 14.25 -13.15
C ILE A 399 3.18 12.99 -12.89
N SER A 400 1.87 13.14 -12.88
CA SER A 400 0.91 12.05 -12.88
C SER A 400 -0.28 12.40 -13.77
N LEU A 401 -0.87 11.39 -14.40
CA LEU A 401 -2.13 11.56 -15.12
C LEU A 401 -3.29 11.32 -14.19
N ILE A 402 -4.21 12.27 -14.18
CA ILE A 402 -5.44 12.22 -13.38
C ILE A 402 -6.62 12.20 -14.36
N SER A 403 -7.57 11.32 -14.11
CA SER A 403 -8.78 11.26 -14.92
C SER A 403 -9.67 12.49 -14.70
N SER A 404 -10.56 12.77 -15.64
CA SER A 404 -11.59 13.82 -15.53
C SER A 404 -12.48 13.69 -14.28
N LYS A 405 -12.44 12.54 -13.61
CA LYS A 405 -13.13 12.27 -12.32
C LYS A 405 -12.25 12.54 -11.10
N GLY A 406 -11.02 13.02 -11.30
CA GLY A 406 -10.07 13.32 -10.22
C GLY A 406 -9.37 12.12 -9.60
N GLN A 407 -9.36 10.97 -10.29
CA GLN A 407 -8.65 9.76 -9.83
C GLN A 407 -7.37 9.54 -10.64
N PRO A 408 -6.30 9.01 -10.05
CA PRO A 408 -5.10 8.62 -10.78
C PRO A 408 -5.46 7.68 -11.94
N LYS A 409 -4.87 7.92 -13.11
CA LYS A 409 -5.11 7.15 -14.33
C LYS A 409 -3.78 6.56 -14.81
N THR A 410 -3.61 5.28 -14.57
CA THR A 410 -2.35 4.54 -14.87
C THR A 410 -2.45 3.65 -16.10
N GLN A 411 -3.65 3.50 -16.67
CA GLN A 411 -3.90 2.65 -17.85
C GLN A 411 -5.12 3.13 -18.63
N GLY A 412 -5.28 2.62 -19.85
CA GLY A 412 -6.38 2.95 -20.76
C GLY A 412 -6.03 4.11 -21.69
N ILE A 413 -7.04 4.66 -22.34
CA ILE A 413 -6.90 5.72 -23.36
C ILE A 413 -6.97 7.08 -22.68
N VAL A 414 -6.13 8.01 -23.11
CA VAL A 414 -6.17 9.42 -22.69
C VAL A 414 -7.33 10.11 -23.39
N GLY A 415 -8.15 10.85 -22.64
CA GLY A 415 -9.31 11.57 -23.17
C GLY A 415 -9.34 13.02 -22.75
N THR A 416 -10.19 13.79 -23.41
CA THR A 416 -10.43 15.19 -23.08
C THR A 416 -10.96 15.34 -21.67
N GLY A 417 -10.37 16.29 -20.92
CA GLY A 417 -10.73 16.53 -19.53
C GLY A 417 -9.92 15.69 -18.52
N ASP A 418 -9.17 14.66 -18.95
CA ASP A 418 -8.05 14.16 -18.14
C ASP A 418 -7.05 15.30 -17.98
N PHE A 419 -6.22 15.25 -16.94
CA PHE A 419 -5.25 16.32 -16.74
C PHE A 419 -3.92 15.79 -16.20
N VAL A 420 -2.84 16.44 -16.62
CA VAL A 420 -1.51 16.20 -16.09
C VAL A 420 -1.34 17.03 -14.83
N ARG A 421 -1.14 16.36 -13.72
CA ARG A 421 -0.76 16.97 -12.45
C ARG A 421 0.75 17.02 -12.35
N ASN A 422 1.29 18.22 -12.23
CA ASN A 422 2.71 18.46 -11.96
C ASN A 422 2.85 18.99 -10.52
N VAL A 423 3.76 18.42 -9.76
CA VAL A 423 3.89 18.71 -8.33
C VAL A 423 5.33 19.01 -7.94
N TYR A 424 5.49 19.76 -6.86
CA TYR A 424 6.77 19.95 -6.19
C TYR A 424 7.25 18.67 -5.51
N GLY A 425 8.52 18.64 -5.14
CA GLY A 425 9.12 17.51 -4.44
C GLY A 425 8.55 17.23 -3.05
N ASP A 426 7.84 18.16 -2.44
CA ASP A 426 7.11 17.97 -1.19
C ASP A 426 5.69 17.41 -1.39
N GLY A 427 5.30 17.19 -2.65
CA GLY A 427 3.99 16.68 -3.00
C GLY A 427 2.91 17.74 -3.21
N THR A 428 3.20 19.03 -3.00
CA THR A 428 2.22 20.09 -3.29
C THR A 428 2.00 20.23 -4.80
N THR A 429 0.73 20.40 -5.20
CA THR A 429 0.39 20.60 -6.62
C THR A 429 0.92 21.94 -7.10
N TYR A 430 1.75 21.91 -8.14
CA TYR A 430 2.17 23.11 -8.87
C TYR A 430 1.14 23.50 -9.92
N SER A 431 0.74 22.55 -10.76
CA SER A 431 -0.24 22.79 -11.83
C SER A 431 -1.04 21.53 -12.15
N ASP A 432 -2.30 21.74 -12.51
CA ASP A 432 -3.18 20.76 -13.14
C ASP A 432 -3.47 21.25 -14.56
N LEU A 433 -2.91 20.59 -15.56
CA LEU A 433 -3.03 20.97 -16.97
C LEU A 433 -3.98 20.02 -17.69
N PRO A 434 -5.20 20.49 -18.07
CA PRO A 434 -6.17 19.67 -18.74
C PRO A 434 -5.68 19.23 -20.12
N ILE A 435 -6.11 18.06 -20.56
CA ILE A 435 -5.82 17.51 -21.87
C ILE A 435 -6.99 17.79 -22.80
N VAL A 436 -6.64 18.15 -24.04
CA VAL A 436 -7.60 18.37 -25.12
C VAL A 436 -7.25 17.41 -26.26
N VAL A 437 -8.16 16.49 -26.53
CA VAL A 437 -8.13 15.60 -27.70
C VAL A 437 -9.21 16.10 -28.65
N PHE A 438 -8.81 16.68 -29.78
CA PHE A 438 -9.76 17.31 -30.70
C PHE A 438 -10.77 16.31 -31.24
N GLY A 439 -12.05 16.64 -31.12
CA GLY A 439 -13.18 15.80 -31.47
C GLY A 439 -13.68 14.88 -30.35
N ASP A 440 -12.88 14.56 -29.35
CA ASP A 440 -13.31 13.81 -28.17
C ASP A 440 -13.99 14.76 -27.15
N ILE A 441 -15.23 15.07 -27.39
CA ILE A 441 -16.03 16.01 -26.57
C ILE A 441 -16.61 15.30 -25.36
N SER A 442 -16.72 13.97 -25.41
CA SER A 442 -17.23 13.13 -24.31
C SER A 442 -16.17 12.83 -23.25
N GLY A 443 -14.88 12.88 -23.62
CA GLY A 443 -13.74 12.61 -22.76
C GLY A 443 -13.42 11.13 -22.60
N ASP A 444 -13.84 10.29 -23.55
CA ASP A 444 -13.56 8.84 -23.50
C ASP A 444 -12.38 8.42 -24.41
N GLY A 445 -11.75 9.37 -25.10
CA GLY A 445 -10.60 9.17 -25.98
C GLY A 445 -10.95 8.66 -27.38
N GLN A 446 -12.22 8.68 -27.75
CA GLN A 446 -12.72 8.28 -29.06
C GLN A 446 -13.62 9.36 -29.64
N ILE A 447 -13.87 9.33 -30.95
CA ILE A 447 -14.87 10.18 -31.60
C ILE A 447 -16.01 9.32 -32.09
N THR A 448 -17.19 9.55 -31.54
CA THR A 448 -18.41 8.76 -31.74
C THR A 448 -19.65 9.66 -31.93
N ASP A 449 -20.80 9.08 -32.20
CA ASP A 449 -22.07 9.82 -32.24
C ASP A 449 -22.36 10.58 -30.94
N ARG A 450 -21.80 10.14 -29.81
CA ARG A 450 -21.93 10.82 -28.51
C ARG A 450 -21.26 12.18 -28.51
N ASP A 451 -20.14 12.34 -29.17
CA ASP A 451 -19.41 13.60 -29.28
C ASP A 451 -20.18 14.58 -30.17
N LEU A 452 -20.73 14.06 -31.26
CA LEU A 452 -21.63 14.83 -32.14
C LEU A 452 -22.88 15.33 -31.38
N ASP A 453 -23.51 14.49 -30.60
CA ASP A 453 -24.66 14.86 -29.77
C ASP A 453 -24.31 16.00 -28.79
N LEU A 454 -23.16 15.89 -28.11
CA LEU A 454 -22.68 16.91 -27.17
C LEU A 454 -22.41 18.23 -27.86
N LEU A 455 -21.81 18.22 -29.06
CA LEU A 455 -21.61 19.42 -29.88
C LEU A 455 -22.94 20.03 -30.30
N GLN A 456 -23.89 19.23 -30.81
CA GLN A 456 -25.20 19.72 -31.20
C GLN A 456 -25.97 20.36 -30.02
N TRP A 457 -25.88 19.74 -28.82
CA TRP A 457 -26.51 20.36 -27.63
C TRP A 457 -25.87 21.70 -27.27
N HIS A 458 -24.56 21.85 -27.48
CA HIS A 458 -23.89 23.13 -27.30
C HIS A 458 -24.38 24.17 -28.30
N LEU A 459 -24.41 23.83 -29.59
CA LEU A 459 -24.85 24.72 -30.66
C LEU A 459 -26.33 25.16 -30.48
N LEU A 460 -27.14 24.25 -29.97
CA LEU A 460 -28.55 24.54 -29.62
C LEU A 460 -28.70 25.28 -28.27
N SER A 461 -27.60 25.59 -27.58
CA SER A 461 -27.59 26.23 -26.27
C SER A 461 -28.36 25.44 -25.19
N THR A 462 -28.61 24.13 -25.40
CA THR A 462 -29.30 23.27 -24.45
C THR A 462 -28.37 22.75 -23.37
N ARG A 463 -27.09 22.54 -23.71
CA ARG A 463 -26.02 22.15 -22.82
C ARG A 463 -24.69 22.77 -23.26
N LEU A 464 -24.22 23.77 -22.53
CA LEU A 464 -23.01 24.49 -22.89
C LEU A 464 -21.75 23.70 -22.48
N LEU A 465 -20.82 23.49 -23.43
CA LEU A 465 -19.48 23.00 -23.18
C LEU A 465 -18.62 24.07 -22.52
N LYS A 466 -17.61 23.68 -21.76
CA LYS A 466 -16.66 24.58 -21.07
C LYS A 466 -15.27 23.96 -20.99
N GLY A 467 -14.25 24.83 -20.85
CA GLY A 467 -12.84 24.41 -20.67
C GLY A 467 -12.37 23.45 -21.76
N ALA A 468 -11.67 22.41 -21.40
CA ALA A 468 -11.09 21.46 -22.35
C ALA A 468 -12.12 20.86 -23.33
N TYR A 469 -13.36 20.63 -22.89
CA TYR A 469 -14.43 20.09 -23.74
C TYR A 469 -14.92 21.09 -24.81
N LEU A 470 -14.89 22.37 -24.49
CA LEU A 470 -15.18 23.42 -25.49
C LEU A 470 -14.03 23.52 -26.49
N SER A 471 -12.79 23.46 -26.02
CA SER A 471 -11.61 23.46 -26.90
C SER A 471 -11.56 22.21 -27.81
N ALA A 472 -11.97 21.05 -27.30
CA ALA A 472 -12.04 19.82 -28.10
C ALA A 472 -13.11 19.86 -29.19
N ALA A 473 -14.12 20.70 -29.02
CA ALA A 473 -15.20 20.88 -29.98
C ALA A 473 -14.84 21.77 -31.18
N ASP A 474 -13.82 22.63 -31.07
CA ASP A 474 -13.23 23.42 -32.17
C ASP A 474 -12.26 22.55 -32.98
N VAL A 475 -12.82 21.67 -33.78
CA VAL A 475 -12.07 20.60 -34.48
C VAL A 475 -11.27 21.15 -35.66
N ASN A 476 -11.75 22.24 -36.28
CA ASN A 476 -11.06 22.92 -37.40
C ASN A 476 -10.01 23.92 -36.89
N LYS A 477 -9.98 24.22 -35.60
CA LYS A 477 -9.03 25.11 -34.89
C LYS A 477 -9.11 26.57 -35.40
N ASP A 478 -10.31 27.03 -35.79
CA ASP A 478 -10.51 28.41 -36.26
C ASP A 478 -10.91 29.39 -35.12
N GLY A 479 -11.04 28.87 -33.89
CA GLY A 479 -11.41 29.61 -32.69
C GLY A 479 -12.92 29.74 -32.46
N HIS A 480 -13.73 29.13 -33.31
CA HIS A 480 -15.18 29.13 -33.20
C HIS A 480 -15.73 27.72 -33.19
N VAL A 481 -16.70 27.44 -32.35
CA VAL A 481 -17.40 26.17 -32.34
C VAL A 481 -18.73 26.34 -33.06
N ASP A 482 -18.83 25.75 -34.26
CA ASP A 482 -20.01 25.94 -35.11
C ASP A 482 -20.39 24.66 -35.91
N ASN A 483 -21.24 24.82 -36.94
CA ASN A 483 -21.67 23.69 -37.75
C ASN A 483 -20.56 23.08 -38.64
N ASN A 484 -19.46 23.82 -38.88
CA ASN A 484 -18.34 23.26 -39.64
C ASN A 484 -17.64 22.18 -38.83
N ASP A 485 -17.50 22.36 -37.51
CA ASP A 485 -16.94 21.36 -36.61
C ASP A 485 -17.83 20.11 -36.57
N ALA A 486 -19.13 20.30 -36.46
CA ALA A 486 -20.08 19.18 -36.51
C ALA A 486 -19.96 18.40 -37.81
N LEU A 487 -19.75 19.07 -38.95
CA LEU A 487 -19.56 18.44 -40.25
C LEU A 487 -18.28 17.60 -40.29
N ILE A 488 -17.19 18.10 -39.71
CA ILE A 488 -15.90 17.40 -39.65
C ILE A 488 -16.01 16.14 -38.77
N ILE A 489 -16.69 16.24 -37.62
CA ILE A 489 -16.97 15.09 -36.77
C ILE A 489 -17.81 14.04 -37.50
N ILE A 490 -18.86 14.46 -38.22
CA ILE A 490 -19.68 13.55 -39.04
C ILE A 490 -18.82 12.84 -40.11
N TRP A 491 -17.91 13.56 -40.77
CA TRP A 491 -17.01 12.94 -41.76
C TRP A 491 -16.05 11.97 -41.12
N HIS A 492 -15.52 12.26 -39.94
CA HIS A 492 -14.66 11.35 -39.21
C HIS A 492 -15.40 10.05 -38.85
N ILE A 493 -16.58 10.14 -38.22
CA ILE A 493 -17.41 8.99 -37.84
C ILE A 493 -17.77 8.12 -39.04
N ASN A 494 -18.00 8.74 -40.20
CA ASN A 494 -18.30 8.04 -41.46
C ASN A 494 -17.06 7.58 -42.25
N GLY A 495 -15.85 7.72 -41.70
CA GLY A 495 -14.60 7.29 -42.32
C GLY A 495 -14.20 8.10 -43.58
N LYS A 496 -14.72 9.31 -43.74
CA LYS A 496 -14.44 10.18 -44.90
C LYS A 496 -13.25 11.09 -44.68
N SER A 497 -12.89 11.40 -43.45
CA SER A 497 -11.70 12.14 -43.06
C SER A 497 -11.23 11.71 -41.71
N GLN A 498 -9.96 11.93 -41.35
CA GLN A 498 -9.47 11.78 -39.99
C GLN A 498 -9.27 13.15 -39.36
N ILE A 499 -9.60 13.26 -38.09
CA ILE A 499 -9.28 14.42 -37.23
C ILE A 499 -7.87 14.15 -36.65
N SER A 500 -6.97 15.10 -36.80
CA SER A 500 -5.59 15.01 -36.31
C SER A 500 -5.30 16.13 -35.30
#